data_5366614f64e13ee06029ec2491821d8e
#
_entry.id   5366614f64e13ee06029ec2491821d8e
#
_cell.length_a   1.000
_cell.length_b   1.000
_cell.length_c   1.000
_cell.angle_alpha   90.00
_cell.angle_beta   90.00
_cell.angle_gamma   90.00
#
_symmetry.space_group_name_H-M   'P 1'
#
loop_
_entity.id
_entity.type
_entity.pdbx_description
1 polymer ?
#
loop_
_entity_poly.entity_id
_entity_poly.type
_entity_poly.pdbx_seq_one_letter_code
_entity_poly.pdbx_strand_id
1 'polypeptide(L)'
;AGKAAMAGRDGALERRIIQIREGLTTIAAHLDAWADYPDEDIPEVDGSGLQESLEHAAQELDRLLSQFEAGRVLREGVETVIAGRPNVGKSTLMNLLSGCERSIVTEYAGTTRDVVEETVLLGGIPLHLADTAGIRATEDPVERIGVDRARERVQAAQLVLAVFDSSQALNEEDRLLIESVQDTPAVAVVNKSDLENVIDLEYIKNHFKQIVYISALSGDGLEALEQAVASLLKTNELDPSSGILFTERQRDAARRARDCVQEALDAQRSGVTLDAVTVSVEGAVSALLELTGERATEAVVDQVFAQFCVGK
;
A
#
# COMPACT_ATOMS: atom_id res chain seq x y z
N ALA A 1 11.55 -19.56 -20.71
CA ALA A 1 11.19 -18.13 -20.64
C ALA A 1 11.12 -17.63 -19.17
N GLY A 2 10.56 -18.38 -18.22
CA GLY A 2 10.38 -17.92 -16.83
C GLY A 2 11.69 -17.62 -16.06
N LYS A 3 12.72 -18.45 -16.18
CA LYS A 3 14.00 -18.25 -15.45
C LYS A 3 14.79 -17.03 -15.92
N ALA A 4 14.77 -16.70 -17.21
CA ALA A 4 15.45 -15.54 -17.76
C ALA A 4 14.73 -14.24 -17.38
N ALA A 5 13.38 -14.26 -17.30
CA ALA A 5 12.60 -13.12 -16.84
C ALA A 5 12.79 -12.85 -15.32
N MET A 6 12.94 -13.88 -14.51
CA MET A 6 13.27 -13.74 -13.08
C MET A 6 14.69 -13.19 -12.87
N ALA A 7 15.69 -13.72 -13.56
CA ALA A 7 17.06 -13.23 -13.44
C ALA A 7 17.22 -11.75 -13.88
N GLY A 8 16.46 -11.32 -14.89
CA GLY A 8 16.43 -9.91 -15.31
C GLY A 8 15.77 -8.98 -14.27
N ARG A 9 14.76 -9.47 -13.56
CA ARG A 9 14.07 -8.73 -12.49
C ARG A 9 14.94 -8.61 -11.24
N ASP A 10 15.61 -9.70 -10.83
CA ASP A 10 16.53 -9.71 -9.69
C ASP A 10 17.66 -8.70 -9.91
N GLY A 11 18.25 -8.66 -11.10
CA GLY A 11 19.29 -7.69 -11.42
C GLY A 11 18.81 -6.22 -11.50
N ALA A 12 17.53 -5.97 -11.77
CA ALA A 12 16.97 -4.61 -11.74
C ALA A 12 16.79 -4.12 -10.29
N LEU A 13 16.25 -4.97 -9.42
CA LEU A 13 16.12 -4.68 -8.00
C LEU A 13 17.49 -4.44 -7.35
N GLU A 14 18.45 -5.34 -7.61
CA GLU A 14 19.80 -5.25 -7.07
C GLU A 14 20.49 -3.94 -7.47
N ARG A 15 20.46 -3.56 -8.74
CA ARG A 15 21.02 -2.27 -9.20
C ARG A 15 20.41 -1.08 -8.50
N ARG A 16 19.09 -1.08 -8.29
CA ARG A 16 18.38 0.01 -7.63
C ARG A 16 18.78 0.13 -6.15
N ILE A 17 18.88 -1.00 -5.46
CA ILE A 17 19.33 -1.04 -4.06
C ILE A 17 20.77 -0.57 -3.94
N ILE A 18 21.66 -1.01 -4.84
CA ILE A 18 23.04 -0.56 -4.88
C ILE A 18 23.13 0.96 -5.05
N GLN A 19 22.33 1.56 -5.94
CA GLN A 19 22.31 3.01 -6.14
C GLN A 19 21.89 3.77 -4.87
N ILE A 20 20.85 3.30 -4.17
CA ILE A 20 20.42 3.91 -2.90
C ILE A 20 21.54 3.78 -1.86
N ARG A 21 22.12 2.59 -1.73
CA ARG A 21 23.20 2.31 -0.79
C ARG A 21 24.44 3.18 -1.05
N GLU A 22 24.89 3.28 -2.30
CA GLU A 22 26.04 4.09 -2.68
C GLU A 22 25.82 5.57 -2.34
N GLY A 23 24.60 6.10 -2.61
CA GLY A 23 24.23 7.45 -2.23
C GLY A 23 24.35 7.69 -0.72
N LEU A 24 23.78 6.78 0.08
CA LEU A 24 23.83 6.86 1.55
C LEU A 24 25.26 6.69 2.08
N THR A 25 26.06 5.79 1.50
CA THR A 25 27.46 5.59 1.89
C THR A 25 28.32 6.82 1.60
N THR A 26 28.07 7.49 0.48
CA THR A 26 28.76 8.75 0.16
C THR A 26 28.45 9.85 1.17
N ILE A 27 27.19 9.93 1.63
CA ILE A 27 26.77 10.87 2.68
C ILE A 27 27.51 10.56 3.98
N ALA A 28 27.48 9.32 4.43
CA ALA A 28 28.13 8.92 5.69
C ALA A 28 29.64 9.19 5.65
N ALA A 29 30.31 8.79 4.57
CA ALA A 29 31.75 9.07 4.39
C ALA A 29 32.10 10.58 4.43
N HIS A 30 31.22 11.43 3.88
CA HIS A 30 31.43 12.89 3.95
C HIS A 30 31.22 13.43 5.38
N LEU A 31 30.19 12.94 6.08
CA LEU A 31 29.94 13.31 7.48
C LEU A 31 31.07 12.89 8.40
N ASP A 32 31.58 11.66 8.26
CA ASP A 32 32.71 11.15 9.03
C ASP A 32 33.99 11.94 8.76
N ALA A 33 34.30 12.20 7.48
CA ALA A 33 35.47 12.96 7.11
C ALA A 33 35.44 14.37 7.71
N TRP A 34 34.26 15.02 7.70
CA TRP A 34 34.09 16.36 8.27
C TRP A 34 34.18 16.36 9.80
N ALA A 35 33.73 15.30 10.47
CA ALA A 35 33.82 15.14 11.92
C ALA A 35 35.25 14.82 12.39
N ASP A 36 35.95 13.91 11.67
CA ASP A 36 37.27 13.41 12.09
C ASP A 36 38.43 14.33 11.73
N TYR A 37 38.26 15.18 10.70
CA TYR A 37 39.33 16.05 10.18
C TYR A 37 38.91 17.52 10.13
N PRO A 38 38.58 18.14 11.28
CA PRO A 38 38.08 19.52 11.34
C PRO A 38 39.10 20.59 10.90
N ASP A 39 40.38 20.21 10.83
CA ASP A 39 41.48 21.12 10.43
C ASP A 39 41.87 20.97 8.96
N GLU A 40 41.25 20.03 8.20
CA GLU A 40 41.46 19.86 6.77
C GLU A 40 40.43 20.71 5.98
N ASP A 41 40.81 21.12 4.75
CA ASP A 41 39.95 21.85 3.81
C ASP A 41 38.84 20.94 3.23
N ILE A 42 38.07 20.23 4.10
CA ILE A 42 36.93 19.46 3.73
C ILE A 42 35.75 20.42 3.54
N PRO A 43 35.04 20.41 2.41
CA PRO A 43 33.88 21.24 2.20
C PRO A 43 32.86 21.06 3.33
N GLU A 44 32.37 22.16 3.86
CA GLU A 44 31.29 22.12 4.86
C GLU A 44 30.12 21.29 4.33
N VAL A 45 29.54 20.49 5.21
CA VAL A 45 28.36 19.70 4.85
C VAL A 45 27.21 20.64 4.51
N ASP A 46 26.88 20.72 3.23
CA ASP A 46 25.72 21.50 2.79
C ASP A 46 24.44 20.83 3.30
N GLY A 47 23.82 21.46 4.30
CA GLY A 47 22.59 20.95 4.91
C GLY A 47 21.44 20.79 3.91
N SER A 48 21.39 21.59 2.84
CA SER A 48 20.36 21.46 1.79
C SER A 48 20.63 20.26 0.89
N GLY A 49 21.87 20.05 0.46
CA GLY A 49 22.26 18.89 -0.35
C GLY A 49 22.16 17.57 0.43
N LEU A 50 22.48 17.58 1.71
CA LEU A 50 22.27 16.45 2.61
C LEU A 50 20.78 16.10 2.71
N GLN A 51 19.92 17.08 2.94
CA GLN A 51 18.48 16.88 3.03
C GLN A 51 17.91 16.33 1.74
N GLU A 52 18.24 16.92 0.58
CA GLU A 52 17.79 16.44 -0.74
C GLU A 52 18.18 14.98 -1.00
N SER A 53 19.40 14.62 -0.64
CA SER A 53 19.91 13.25 -0.83
C SER A 53 19.20 12.23 0.06
N LEU A 54 18.94 12.57 1.31
CA LEU A 54 18.18 11.74 2.24
C LEU A 54 16.69 11.63 1.82
N GLU A 55 16.09 12.73 1.38
CA GLU A 55 14.70 12.74 0.87
C GLU A 55 14.58 11.87 -0.39
N HIS A 56 15.57 11.93 -1.30
CA HIS A 56 15.59 11.07 -2.47
C HIS A 56 15.69 9.58 -2.09
N ALA A 57 16.58 9.22 -1.15
CA ALA A 57 16.69 7.85 -0.66
C ALA A 57 15.39 7.36 0.00
N ALA A 58 14.74 8.19 0.80
CA ALA A 58 13.44 7.89 1.41
C ALA A 58 12.36 7.64 0.35
N GLN A 59 12.26 8.50 -0.67
CA GLN A 59 11.28 8.35 -1.75
C GLN A 59 11.49 7.06 -2.54
N GLU A 60 12.74 6.69 -2.84
CA GLU A 60 13.04 5.45 -3.56
C GLU A 60 12.69 4.20 -2.71
N LEU A 61 12.94 4.24 -1.40
CA LEU A 61 12.54 3.17 -0.48
C LEU A 61 11.02 3.08 -0.32
N ASP A 62 10.32 4.20 -0.19
CA ASP A 62 8.86 4.26 -0.14
C ASP A 62 8.24 3.70 -1.43
N ARG A 63 8.85 3.97 -2.59
CA ARG A 63 8.41 3.42 -3.87
C ARG A 63 8.60 1.90 -3.96
N LEU A 64 9.73 1.36 -3.46
CA LEU A 64 9.95 -0.10 -3.39
C LEU A 64 8.92 -0.77 -2.48
N LEU A 65 8.65 -0.19 -1.31
CA LEU A 65 7.66 -0.70 -0.35
C LEU A 65 6.23 -0.66 -0.93
N SER A 66 5.85 0.45 -1.59
CA SER A 66 4.55 0.59 -2.25
C SER A 66 4.35 -0.46 -3.35
N GLN A 67 5.37 -0.72 -4.16
CA GLN A 67 5.32 -1.75 -5.20
C GLN A 67 5.21 -3.18 -4.62
N PHE A 68 5.85 -3.46 -3.48
CA PHE A 68 5.69 -4.74 -2.80
C PHE A 68 4.24 -4.96 -2.36
N GLU A 69 3.63 -3.98 -1.71
CA GLU A 69 2.23 -4.07 -1.24
C GLU A 69 1.26 -4.23 -2.41
N ALA A 70 1.42 -3.45 -3.48
CA ALA A 70 0.60 -3.60 -4.69
C ALA A 70 0.77 -4.99 -5.36
N GLY A 71 1.99 -5.51 -5.40
CA GLY A 71 2.27 -6.87 -5.89
C GLY A 71 1.68 -7.95 -4.99
N ARG A 72 1.65 -7.75 -3.68
CA ARG A 72 1.00 -8.64 -2.71
C ARG A 72 -0.51 -8.69 -2.95
N VAL A 73 -1.15 -7.55 -3.13
CA VAL A 73 -2.57 -7.43 -3.46
C VAL A 73 -2.94 -8.27 -4.69
N LEU A 74 -2.14 -8.23 -5.76
CA LEU A 74 -2.40 -9.01 -6.97
C LEU A 74 -2.20 -10.52 -6.80
N ARG A 75 -1.32 -10.93 -5.88
CA ARG A 75 -1.04 -12.36 -5.62
C ARG A 75 -2.00 -12.97 -4.62
N GLU A 76 -2.24 -12.27 -3.53
CA GLU A 76 -2.95 -12.79 -2.36
C GLU A 76 -4.40 -12.32 -2.31
N GLY A 77 -4.74 -11.26 -3.05
CA GLY A 77 -6.06 -10.64 -2.99
C GLY A 77 -6.22 -9.69 -1.82
N VAL A 78 -7.44 -9.20 -1.66
CA VAL A 78 -7.82 -8.18 -0.68
C VAL A 78 -9.11 -8.56 0.02
N GLU A 79 -9.09 -8.60 1.35
CA GLU A 79 -10.28 -8.76 2.19
C GLU A 79 -11.21 -7.57 1.99
N THR A 80 -12.36 -7.82 1.36
CA THR A 80 -13.28 -6.78 0.88
C THR A 80 -14.64 -6.92 1.53
N VAL A 81 -15.14 -5.81 2.07
CA VAL A 81 -16.50 -5.72 2.62
C VAL A 81 -17.37 -4.83 1.73
N ILE A 82 -18.55 -5.33 1.38
CA ILE A 82 -19.61 -4.53 0.73
C ILE A 82 -20.55 -4.03 1.83
N ALA A 83 -20.50 -2.74 2.12
CA ALA A 83 -21.28 -2.10 3.18
C ALA A 83 -22.29 -1.10 2.61
N GLY A 84 -23.38 -0.89 3.32
CA GLY A 84 -24.46 0.04 2.95
C GLY A 84 -25.77 -0.36 3.61
N ARG A 85 -26.71 0.56 3.71
CA ARG A 85 -28.03 0.31 4.29
C ARG A 85 -28.82 -0.73 3.49
N PRO A 86 -29.94 -1.25 3.99
CA PRO A 86 -30.84 -2.13 3.24
C PRO A 86 -31.30 -1.51 1.90
N ASN A 87 -31.49 -2.33 0.89
CA ASN A 87 -32.05 -1.96 -0.43
C ASN A 87 -31.25 -0.96 -1.30
N VAL A 88 -30.00 -0.61 -0.94
CA VAL A 88 -29.12 0.18 -1.82
C VAL A 88 -28.58 -0.61 -3.01
N GLY A 89 -28.76 -1.95 -3.02
CA GLY A 89 -28.34 -2.82 -4.11
C GLY A 89 -27.04 -3.58 -3.85
N LYS A 90 -26.67 -3.82 -2.58
CA LYS A 90 -25.47 -4.63 -2.22
C LYS A 90 -25.49 -6.02 -2.87
N SER A 91 -26.61 -6.75 -2.76
CA SER A 91 -26.74 -8.09 -3.33
C SER A 91 -26.69 -8.06 -4.85
N THR A 92 -27.22 -7.02 -5.49
CA THR A 92 -27.16 -6.83 -6.94
C THR A 92 -25.72 -6.55 -7.38
N LEU A 93 -25.01 -5.69 -6.65
CA LEU A 93 -23.60 -5.43 -6.90
C LEU A 93 -22.75 -6.69 -6.72
N MET A 94 -22.99 -7.46 -5.66
CA MET A 94 -22.31 -8.73 -5.44
C MET A 94 -22.55 -9.71 -6.56
N ASN A 95 -23.79 -9.86 -7.04
CA ASN A 95 -24.11 -10.73 -8.17
C ASN A 95 -23.43 -10.24 -9.46
N LEU A 96 -23.33 -8.93 -9.68
CA LEU A 96 -22.59 -8.37 -10.81
C LEU A 96 -21.11 -8.72 -10.71
N LEU A 97 -20.47 -8.52 -9.55
CA LEU A 97 -19.08 -8.87 -9.32
C LEU A 97 -18.81 -10.38 -9.46
N SER A 98 -19.71 -11.23 -8.96
CA SER A 98 -19.63 -12.70 -9.10
C SER A 98 -19.82 -13.16 -10.55
N GLY A 99 -20.40 -12.34 -11.41
CA GLY A 99 -20.51 -12.55 -12.85
C GLY A 99 -19.26 -12.19 -13.64
N CYS A 100 -18.37 -11.39 -13.07
CA CYS A 100 -17.01 -11.17 -13.57
C CYS A 100 -16.21 -12.48 -13.47
N GLU A 101 -15.10 -12.63 -14.22
CA GLU A 101 -14.36 -13.90 -14.29
C GLU A 101 -14.16 -14.51 -12.89
N ARG A 102 -14.77 -15.68 -12.67
CA ARG A 102 -14.53 -16.45 -11.45
C ARG A 102 -13.10 -16.93 -11.50
N SER A 103 -12.30 -16.49 -10.55
CA SER A 103 -10.98 -17.09 -10.30
C SER A 103 -11.21 -18.60 -10.14
N ILE A 104 -10.47 -19.42 -10.90
CA ILE A 104 -10.35 -20.83 -10.60
C ILE A 104 -9.67 -20.88 -9.23
N VAL A 105 -10.46 -21.06 -8.18
CA VAL A 105 -9.96 -21.26 -6.83
C VAL A 105 -9.05 -22.48 -6.87
N THR A 106 -7.75 -22.27 -6.90
CA THR A 106 -6.82 -23.29 -6.45
C THR A 106 -7.09 -23.45 -4.96
N GLU A 107 -7.65 -24.63 -4.61
CA GLU A 107 -7.85 -25.05 -3.23
C GLU A 107 -6.53 -24.88 -2.45
N TYR A 108 -6.36 -23.77 -1.75
CA TYR A 108 -5.43 -23.73 -0.64
C TYR A 108 -6.11 -24.48 0.51
N ALA A 109 -5.79 -25.77 0.61
CA ALA A 109 -6.20 -26.62 1.70
C ALA A 109 -5.61 -26.07 3.01
N GLY A 110 -6.46 -25.59 3.89
CA GLY A 110 -6.08 -25.38 5.27
C GLY A 110 -6.64 -24.16 5.96
N THR A 111 -7.95 -24.10 6.18
CA THR A 111 -8.54 -23.65 7.45
C THR A 111 -10.03 -24.03 7.47
N THR A 112 -10.36 -24.95 8.33
CA THR A 112 -11.71 -25.31 8.70
C THR A 112 -12.34 -24.22 9.55
N ARG A 113 -13.42 -23.59 9.07
CA ARG A 113 -14.70 -23.24 9.74
C ARG A 113 -15.39 -21.99 9.18
N ASP A 114 -16.49 -22.20 8.49
CA ASP A 114 -17.77 -21.48 8.60
C ASP A 114 -17.85 -19.97 8.22
N VAL A 115 -17.10 -19.48 7.20
CA VAL A 115 -17.49 -18.26 6.48
C VAL A 115 -17.42 -18.59 5.00
N VAL A 116 -18.54 -18.45 4.28
CA VAL A 116 -18.54 -18.60 2.83
C VAL A 116 -17.94 -17.34 2.25
N GLU A 117 -16.64 -17.37 2.05
CA GLU A 117 -15.91 -16.32 1.35
C GLU A 117 -16.01 -16.59 -0.16
N GLU A 118 -16.53 -15.64 -0.89
CA GLU A 118 -16.53 -15.68 -2.35
C GLU A 118 -15.38 -14.82 -2.88
N THR A 119 -14.48 -15.41 -3.66
CA THR A 119 -13.42 -14.68 -4.33
C THR A 119 -13.85 -14.30 -5.73
N VAL A 120 -13.84 -13.02 -6.06
CA VAL A 120 -14.13 -12.47 -7.38
C VAL A 120 -12.91 -11.76 -7.93
N LEU A 121 -12.73 -11.75 -9.26
CA LEU A 121 -11.68 -10.96 -9.92
C LEU A 121 -12.28 -9.66 -10.43
N LEU A 122 -11.78 -8.55 -9.92
CA LEU A 122 -12.16 -7.21 -10.38
C LEU A 122 -10.94 -6.54 -11.01
N GLY A 123 -10.94 -6.37 -12.34
CA GLY A 123 -9.79 -5.80 -13.05
C GLY A 123 -8.47 -6.55 -12.82
N GLY A 124 -8.52 -7.88 -12.60
CA GLY A 124 -7.37 -8.73 -12.30
C GLY A 124 -6.96 -8.74 -10.82
N ILE A 125 -7.66 -8.01 -9.93
CA ILE A 125 -7.43 -8.00 -8.48
C ILE A 125 -8.37 -9.01 -7.84
N PRO A 126 -7.88 -10.02 -7.10
CA PRO A 126 -8.72 -10.92 -6.33
C PRO A 126 -9.33 -10.19 -5.13
N LEU A 127 -10.64 -10.11 -5.05
CA LEU A 127 -11.38 -9.59 -3.91
C LEU A 127 -11.99 -10.76 -3.13
N HIS A 128 -11.61 -10.92 -1.88
CA HIS A 128 -12.21 -11.89 -0.95
C HIS A 128 -13.40 -11.23 -0.27
N LEU A 129 -14.60 -11.54 -0.75
CA LEU A 129 -15.83 -10.94 -0.25
C LEU A 129 -16.24 -11.63 1.06
N ALA A 130 -16.10 -10.93 2.18
CA ALA A 130 -16.47 -11.43 3.49
C ALA A 130 -18.00 -11.49 3.65
N ASP A 131 -18.49 -12.60 4.20
CA ASP A 131 -19.88 -12.83 4.61
C ASP A 131 -20.96 -12.61 3.54
N THR A 132 -20.83 -13.36 2.44
CA THR A 132 -21.85 -13.40 1.39
C THR A 132 -23.19 -14.00 1.87
N ALA A 133 -23.19 -14.76 2.97
CA ALA A 133 -24.39 -15.41 3.52
C ALA A 133 -25.38 -14.38 4.13
N GLY A 134 -24.87 -13.36 4.83
CA GLY A 134 -25.70 -12.28 5.40
C GLY A 134 -26.29 -11.35 4.31
N ILE A 135 -25.63 -11.21 3.19
CA ILE A 135 -26.10 -10.36 2.08
C ILE A 135 -27.14 -11.11 1.22
N ARG A 136 -27.03 -12.44 1.12
CA ARG A 136 -27.94 -13.27 0.34
C ARG A 136 -29.25 -13.65 1.05
N ALA A 137 -29.35 -13.50 2.37
CA ALA A 137 -30.34 -14.21 3.18
C ALA A 137 -31.32 -13.34 3.95
N THR A 138 -31.47 -12.02 3.82
CA THR A 138 -32.35 -11.31 4.74
C THR A 138 -33.40 -10.37 4.17
N GLU A 139 -34.62 -10.85 4.29
CA GLU A 139 -35.82 -10.11 4.62
C GLU A 139 -36.16 -10.21 6.14
N ASP A 140 -35.19 -10.37 7.08
CA ASP A 140 -35.49 -10.67 8.49
C ASP A 140 -35.14 -9.53 9.48
N PRO A 141 -36.06 -9.18 10.42
CA PRO A 141 -35.97 -7.97 11.25
C PRO A 141 -35.05 -8.06 12.48
N VAL A 142 -34.06 -8.94 12.54
CA VAL A 142 -33.10 -9.08 13.68
C VAL A 142 -31.86 -8.16 13.54
N GLU A 143 -31.94 -7.14 12.71
CA GLU A 143 -30.80 -6.27 12.31
C GLU A 143 -30.24 -5.33 13.41
N ARG A 144 -30.83 -5.26 14.59
CA ARG A 144 -30.31 -4.38 15.68
C ARG A 144 -29.02 -4.88 16.35
N ILE A 145 -28.69 -6.16 16.21
CA ILE A 145 -27.40 -6.72 16.68
C ILE A 145 -26.30 -6.55 15.60
N GLY A 146 -26.68 -6.08 14.41
CA GLY A 146 -25.83 -6.00 13.22
C GLY A 146 -24.91 -4.77 13.15
N VAL A 147 -25.22 -3.66 13.80
CA VAL A 147 -24.48 -2.41 13.64
C VAL A 147 -23.05 -2.52 14.20
N ASP A 148 -22.89 -3.10 15.40
CA ASP A 148 -21.57 -3.26 16.01
C ASP A 148 -20.73 -4.29 15.24
N ARG A 149 -21.34 -5.40 14.81
CA ARG A 149 -20.66 -6.40 13.96
C ARG A 149 -20.31 -5.86 12.58
N ALA A 150 -21.16 -5.03 11.99
CA ALA A 150 -20.88 -4.37 10.72
C ALA A 150 -19.69 -3.42 10.85
N ARG A 151 -19.61 -2.68 11.96
CA ARG A 151 -18.51 -1.77 12.26
C ARG A 151 -17.18 -2.52 12.49
N GLU A 152 -17.21 -3.61 13.25
CA GLU A 152 -16.04 -4.48 13.45
C GLU A 152 -15.51 -5.05 12.11
N ARG A 153 -16.42 -5.47 11.23
CA ARG A 153 -16.06 -5.98 9.89
C ARG A 153 -15.45 -4.92 8.99
N VAL A 154 -16.03 -3.71 8.99
CA VAL A 154 -15.50 -2.57 8.25
C VAL A 154 -14.09 -2.23 8.73
N GLN A 155 -13.84 -2.25 10.05
CA GLN A 155 -12.52 -1.98 10.61
C GLN A 155 -11.49 -3.08 10.34
N ALA A 156 -11.91 -4.32 10.17
CA ALA A 156 -11.05 -5.45 9.83
C ALA A 156 -10.79 -5.58 8.32
N ALA A 157 -11.58 -4.91 7.48
CA ALA A 157 -11.47 -4.98 6.03
C ALA A 157 -10.25 -4.23 5.51
N GLN A 158 -9.63 -4.77 4.46
CA GLN A 158 -8.56 -4.10 3.72
C GLN A 158 -9.11 -3.16 2.63
N LEU A 159 -10.34 -3.42 2.18
CA LEU A 159 -11.08 -2.60 1.23
C LEU A 159 -12.56 -2.59 1.59
N VAL A 160 -13.18 -1.42 1.54
CA VAL A 160 -14.63 -1.27 1.70
C VAL A 160 -15.25 -0.72 0.42
N LEU A 161 -16.25 -1.41 -0.10
CA LEU A 161 -17.15 -0.89 -1.13
C LEU A 161 -18.39 -0.34 -0.41
N ALA A 162 -18.41 0.97 -0.14
CA ALA A 162 -19.50 1.66 0.52
C ALA A 162 -20.59 2.01 -0.49
N VAL A 163 -21.71 1.30 -0.44
CA VAL A 163 -22.78 1.37 -1.45
C VAL A 163 -23.89 2.31 -1.00
N PHE A 164 -24.18 3.30 -1.84
CA PHE A 164 -25.22 4.31 -1.65
C PHE A 164 -26.24 4.26 -2.79
N ASP A 165 -27.49 4.60 -2.51
CA ASP A 165 -28.56 4.68 -3.52
C ASP A 165 -28.64 6.11 -4.07
N SER A 166 -28.33 6.30 -5.35
CA SER A 166 -28.35 7.62 -6.01
C SER A 166 -29.72 8.29 -6.00
N SER A 167 -30.80 7.50 -5.98
CA SER A 167 -32.18 7.97 -6.06
C SER A 167 -32.77 8.44 -4.72
N GLN A 168 -31.98 8.41 -3.64
CA GLN A 168 -32.44 8.76 -2.30
C GLN A 168 -31.44 9.68 -1.59
N ALA A 169 -31.96 10.58 -0.75
CA ALA A 169 -31.10 11.41 0.10
C ALA A 169 -30.37 10.55 1.15
N LEU A 170 -29.18 10.99 1.53
CA LEU A 170 -28.41 10.36 2.62
C LEU A 170 -29.20 10.41 3.93
N ASN A 171 -29.31 9.27 4.59
CA ASN A 171 -29.89 9.15 5.91
C ASN A 171 -28.81 9.01 7.00
N GLU A 172 -29.23 8.76 8.24
CA GLU A 172 -28.31 8.63 9.39
C GLU A 172 -27.44 7.39 9.28
N GLU A 173 -27.94 6.27 8.76
CA GLU A 173 -27.17 5.05 8.55
C GLU A 173 -26.06 5.25 7.51
N ASP A 174 -26.34 5.98 6.43
CA ASP A 174 -25.37 6.34 5.41
C ASP A 174 -24.24 7.20 6.02
N ARG A 175 -24.58 8.16 6.88
CA ARG A 175 -23.61 9.02 7.58
C ARG A 175 -22.73 8.24 8.55
N LEU A 176 -23.32 7.35 9.32
CA LEU A 176 -22.58 6.46 10.22
C LEU A 176 -21.63 5.53 9.48
N LEU A 177 -22.05 5.01 8.32
CA LEU A 177 -21.16 4.23 7.46
C LEU A 177 -19.98 5.09 6.97
N ILE A 178 -20.24 6.29 6.47
CA ILE A 178 -19.20 7.22 6.01
C ILE A 178 -18.18 7.51 7.13
N GLU A 179 -18.64 7.74 8.34
CA GLU A 179 -17.78 7.97 9.51
C GLU A 179 -16.95 6.72 9.86
N SER A 180 -17.53 5.53 9.73
CA SER A 180 -16.88 4.26 10.11
C SER A 180 -15.75 3.84 9.16
N VAL A 181 -15.72 4.35 7.92
CA VAL A 181 -14.74 3.96 6.89
C VAL A 181 -13.58 4.95 6.71
N GLN A 182 -13.50 6.02 7.53
CA GLN A 182 -12.51 7.09 7.34
C GLN A 182 -11.06 6.61 7.40
N ASP A 183 -10.77 5.61 8.22
CA ASP A 183 -9.44 5.04 8.42
C ASP A 183 -9.18 3.78 7.57
N THR A 184 -10.16 3.36 6.76
CA THR A 184 -10.07 2.16 5.93
C THR A 184 -10.09 2.55 4.45
N PRO A 185 -9.28 1.92 3.59
CA PRO A 185 -9.37 2.12 2.14
C PRO A 185 -10.80 1.85 1.66
N ALA A 186 -11.48 2.87 1.13
CA ALA A 186 -12.87 2.77 0.75
C ALA A 186 -13.18 3.45 -0.60
N VAL A 187 -14.05 2.81 -1.37
CA VAL A 187 -14.65 3.37 -2.59
C VAL A 187 -16.13 3.64 -2.31
N ALA A 188 -16.58 4.86 -2.55
CA ALA A 188 -18.01 5.18 -2.55
C ALA A 188 -18.63 4.71 -3.87
N VAL A 189 -19.51 3.72 -3.77
CA VAL A 189 -20.24 3.16 -4.92
C VAL A 189 -21.66 3.77 -4.93
N VAL A 190 -21.86 4.79 -5.74
CA VAL A 190 -23.17 5.44 -5.94
C VAL A 190 -23.94 4.62 -6.94
N ASN A 191 -24.74 3.69 -6.42
CA ASN A 191 -25.50 2.71 -7.21
C ASN A 191 -26.85 3.28 -7.68
N LYS A 192 -27.48 2.58 -8.63
CA LYS A 192 -28.72 2.95 -9.31
C LYS A 192 -28.59 4.23 -10.11
N SER A 193 -27.43 4.42 -10.75
CA SER A 193 -27.14 5.58 -11.60
C SER A 193 -28.05 5.71 -12.82
N ASP A 194 -28.86 4.69 -13.13
CA ASP A 194 -29.94 4.66 -14.11
C ASP A 194 -31.20 5.40 -13.64
N LEU A 195 -31.29 5.78 -12.36
CA LEU A 195 -32.39 6.53 -11.79
C LEU A 195 -32.04 8.02 -11.62
N GLU A 196 -33.05 8.83 -11.30
CA GLU A 196 -32.85 10.25 -11.00
C GLU A 196 -31.94 10.42 -9.76
N ASN A 197 -30.94 11.29 -9.89
CA ASN A 197 -29.97 11.52 -8.83
C ASN A 197 -30.50 12.54 -7.80
N VAL A 198 -30.69 12.08 -6.57
CA VAL A 198 -31.19 12.87 -5.43
C VAL A 198 -30.16 12.97 -4.30
N ILE A 199 -29.15 12.07 -4.29
CA ILE A 199 -28.16 11.97 -3.22
C ILE A 199 -27.28 13.23 -3.12
N ASP A 200 -26.89 13.61 -1.91
CA ASP A 200 -25.91 14.69 -1.67
C ASP A 200 -24.48 14.24 -2.02
N LEU A 201 -24.10 14.48 -3.27
CA LEU A 201 -22.78 14.12 -3.80
C LEU A 201 -21.65 14.96 -3.20
N GLU A 202 -21.90 16.20 -2.80
CA GLU A 202 -20.86 17.02 -2.17
C GLU A 202 -20.45 16.45 -0.83
N TYR A 203 -21.41 15.98 -0.06
CA TYR A 203 -21.10 15.32 1.21
C TYR A 203 -20.24 14.07 1.01
N ILE A 204 -20.54 13.23 0.01
CA ILE A 204 -19.74 12.04 -0.31
C ILE A 204 -18.33 12.45 -0.78
N LYS A 205 -18.19 13.44 -1.67
CA LYS A 205 -16.90 13.92 -2.18
C LYS A 205 -15.94 14.42 -1.10
N ASN A 206 -16.48 14.95 -0.02
CA ASN A 206 -15.66 15.45 1.09
C ASN A 206 -15.08 14.31 1.96
N HIS A 207 -15.61 13.08 1.84
CA HIS A 207 -15.22 11.95 2.70
C HIS A 207 -14.53 10.80 1.95
N PHE A 208 -14.71 10.69 0.63
CA PHE A 208 -14.12 9.62 -0.18
C PHE A 208 -13.18 10.17 -1.24
N LYS A 209 -12.01 9.54 -1.35
CA LYS A 209 -11.05 9.83 -2.43
C LYS A 209 -11.46 9.23 -3.77
N GLN A 210 -12.19 8.11 -3.74
CA GLN A 210 -12.67 7.40 -4.91
C GLN A 210 -14.18 7.28 -4.86
N ILE A 211 -14.85 7.75 -5.92
CA ILE A 211 -16.31 7.71 -6.07
C ILE A 211 -16.63 7.18 -7.45
N VAL A 212 -17.49 6.19 -7.50
CA VAL A 212 -17.92 5.55 -8.74
C VAL A 212 -19.43 5.53 -8.83
N TYR A 213 -19.95 5.90 -10.00
CA TYR A 213 -21.36 5.79 -10.33
C TYR A 213 -21.59 4.48 -11.06
N ILE A 214 -22.50 3.64 -10.56
CA ILE A 214 -22.77 2.33 -11.12
C ILE A 214 -24.28 2.07 -11.19
N SER A 215 -24.71 1.37 -12.22
CA SER A 215 -25.96 0.64 -12.20
C SER A 215 -25.66 -0.85 -12.08
N ALA A 216 -25.72 -1.37 -10.86
CA ALA A 216 -25.46 -2.78 -10.62
C ALA A 216 -26.44 -3.71 -11.36
N LEU A 217 -27.57 -3.18 -11.80
CA LEU A 217 -28.58 -3.93 -12.57
C LEU A 217 -28.17 -4.08 -14.04
N SER A 218 -27.65 -3.03 -14.68
CA SER A 218 -27.23 -3.04 -16.09
C SER A 218 -25.75 -3.42 -16.26
N GLY A 219 -24.92 -3.24 -15.21
CA GLY A 219 -23.48 -3.39 -15.27
C GLY A 219 -22.73 -2.12 -15.67
N ASP A 220 -23.44 -1.01 -15.92
CA ASP A 220 -22.81 0.26 -16.26
C ASP A 220 -21.96 0.76 -15.08
N GLY A 221 -20.75 1.27 -15.37
CA GLY A 221 -19.83 1.78 -14.37
C GLY A 221 -18.88 0.74 -13.76
N LEU A 222 -18.95 -0.53 -14.16
CA LEU A 222 -18.08 -1.59 -13.64
C LEU A 222 -16.60 -1.30 -13.92
N GLU A 223 -16.26 -0.88 -15.13
CA GLU A 223 -14.89 -0.51 -15.50
C GLU A 223 -14.37 0.67 -14.65
N ALA A 224 -15.21 1.65 -14.34
CA ALA A 224 -14.85 2.73 -13.45
C ALA A 224 -14.59 2.24 -12.01
N LEU A 225 -15.32 1.22 -11.54
CA LEU A 225 -15.08 0.58 -10.25
C LEU A 225 -13.73 -0.16 -10.25
N GLU A 226 -13.39 -0.89 -11.32
CA GLU A 226 -12.10 -1.54 -11.50
C GLU A 226 -10.94 -0.55 -11.39
N GLN A 227 -11.05 0.58 -12.12
CA GLN A 227 -10.04 1.63 -12.11
C GLN A 227 -9.91 2.31 -10.74
N ALA A 228 -11.03 2.58 -10.06
CA ALA A 228 -11.04 3.17 -8.73
C ALA A 228 -10.37 2.27 -7.69
N VAL A 229 -10.66 0.96 -7.72
CA VAL A 229 -10.04 -0.03 -6.83
C VAL A 229 -8.54 -0.16 -7.14
N ALA A 230 -8.16 -0.28 -8.42
CA ALA A 230 -6.76 -0.36 -8.83
C ALA A 230 -5.97 0.88 -8.42
N SER A 231 -6.56 2.07 -8.54
CA SER A 231 -5.94 3.34 -8.12
C SER A 231 -5.80 3.41 -6.59
N LEU A 232 -6.83 3.04 -5.84
CA LEU A 232 -6.81 3.05 -4.38
C LEU A 232 -5.76 2.10 -3.80
N LEU A 233 -5.62 0.91 -4.41
CA LEU A 233 -4.66 -0.12 -4.02
C LEU A 233 -3.30 0.03 -4.73
N LYS A 234 -3.12 1.07 -5.55
CA LYS A 234 -1.90 1.38 -6.31
C LYS A 234 -1.40 0.25 -7.23
N THR A 235 -2.28 -0.63 -7.66
CA THR A 235 -1.91 -1.75 -8.54
C THR A 235 -1.67 -1.31 -9.97
N ASN A 236 -2.22 -0.17 -10.39
CA ASN A 236 -1.98 0.46 -11.68
C ASN A 236 -0.60 1.13 -11.81
N GLU A 237 0.11 1.35 -10.69
CA GLU A 237 1.44 1.95 -10.65
C GLU A 237 2.56 0.90 -10.72
N LEU A 238 2.20 -0.39 -10.75
CA LEU A 238 3.18 -1.46 -10.84
C LEU A 238 3.89 -1.46 -12.18
N ASP A 239 5.20 -1.26 -12.13
CA ASP A 239 6.10 -1.48 -13.27
C ASP A 239 6.89 -2.79 -13.05
N PRO A 240 6.52 -3.87 -13.74
CA PRO A 240 7.21 -5.15 -13.59
C PRO A 240 8.69 -5.12 -13.98
N SER A 241 9.13 -4.08 -14.71
CA SER A 241 10.53 -3.92 -15.14
C SER A 241 11.41 -3.19 -14.12
N SER A 242 10.80 -2.50 -13.15
CA SER A 242 11.52 -1.58 -12.26
C SER A 242 12.19 -2.26 -11.04
N GLY A 243 12.15 -3.59 -10.94
CA GLY A 243 12.64 -4.34 -9.78
C GLY A 243 11.70 -4.21 -8.57
N ILE A 244 11.08 -5.32 -8.20
CA ILE A 244 10.08 -5.39 -7.11
C ILE A 244 10.63 -6.26 -6.00
N LEU A 245 10.37 -5.89 -4.75
CA LEU A 245 10.62 -6.76 -3.59
C LEU A 245 9.70 -7.99 -3.67
N PHE A 246 10.26 -9.18 -3.39
CA PHE A 246 9.53 -10.44 -3.55
C PHE A 246 9.21 -11.15 -2.24
N THR A 247 9.98 -10.87 -1.19
CA THR A 247 9.86 -11.58 0.08
C THR A 247 9.62 -10.63 1.24
N GLU A 248 8.93 -11.13 2.28
CA GLU A 248 8.72 -10.41 3.53
C GLU A 248 10.06 -9.96 4.15
N ARG A 249 11.09 -10.80 4.07
CA ARG A 249 12.44 -10.45 4.55
C ARG A 249 12.99 -9.22 3.81
N GLN A 250 12.83 -9.16 2.49
CA GLN A 250 13.27 -8.01 1.70
C GLN A 250 12.47 -6.76 2.05
N ARG A 251 11.15 -6.89 2.22
CA ARG A 251 10.28 -5.78 2.66
C ARG A 251 10.70 -5.26 4.03
N ASP A 252 10.94 -6.14 4.99
CA ASP A 252 11.32 -5.75 6.35
C ASP A 252 12.69 -5.07 6.39
N ALA A 253 13.65 -5.51 5.57
CA ALA A 253 14.93 -4.84 5.42
C ALA A 253 14.78 -3.45 4.77
N ALA A 254 13.98 -3.33 3.69
CA ALA A 254 13.69 -2.05 3.07
C ALA A 254 12.97 -1.08 4.03
N ARG A 255 12.07 -1.59 4.87
CA ARG A 255 11.37 -0.78 5.88
C ARG A 255 12.35 -0.26 6.92
N ARG A 256 13.23 -1.11 7.47
CA ARG A 256 14.27 -0.67 8.41
C ARG A 256 15.18 0.39 7.81
N ALA A 257 15.61 0.20 6.56
CA ALA A 257 16.41 1.21 5.86
C ALA A 257 15.67 2.54 5.75
N ARG A 258 14.39 2.50 5.39
CA ARG A 258 13.53 3.68 5.27
C ARG A 258 13.35 4.40 6.60
N ASP A 259 13.13 3.66 7.69
CA ASP A 259 12.97 4.22 9.03
C ASP A 259 14.26 4.89 9.50
N CYS A 260 15.43 4.28 9.28
CA CYS A 260 16.73 4.89 9.55
C CYS A 260 16.96 6.18 8.74
N VAL A 261 16.60 6.20 7.45
CA VAL A 261 16.70 7.43 6.64
C VAL A 261 15.77 8.51 7.17
N GLN A 262 14.57 8.16 7.65
CA GLN A 262 13.66 9.12 8.27
C GLN A 262 14.21 9.67 9.57
N GLU A 263 14.82 8.83 10.41
CA GLU A 263 15.50 9.26 11.64
C GLU A 263 16.63 10.24 11.33
N ALA A 264 17.43 9.97 10.27
CA ALA A 264 18.47 10.90 9.81
C ALA A 264 17.90 12.24 9.37
N LEU A 265 16.79 12.26 8.63
CA LEU A 265 16.10 13.49 8.22
C LEU A 265 15.57 14.28 9.42
N ASP A 266 14.98 13.61 10.39
CA ASP A 266 14.41 14.24 11.57
C ASP A 266 15.52 14.79 12.49
N ALA A 267 16.64 14.07 12.62
CA ALA A 267 17.83 14.55 13.33
C ALA A 267 18.41 15.80 12.67
N GLN A 268 18.58 15.79 11.35
CA GLN A 268 19.09 16.92 10.59
C GLN A 268 18.17 18.15 10.70
N ARG A 269 16.84 17.98 10.58
CA ARG A 269 15.86 19.08 10.71
C ARG A 269 15.77 19.64 12.11
N SER A 270 16.01 18.81 13.12
CA SER A 270 16.00 19.22 14.53
C SER A 270 17.30 19.88 14.99
N GLY A 271 18.31 19.96 14.10
CA GLY A 271 19.62 20.54 14.43
C GLY A 271 20.40 19.70 15.47
N VAL A 272 20.17 18.39 15.52
CA VAL A 272 20.93 17.44 16.34
C VAL A 272 22.34 17.27 15.72
N THR A 273 23.29 16.79 16.51
CA THR A 273 24.68 16.61 16.07
C THR A 273 24.78 15.71 14.81
N LEU A 274 25.71 16.01 13.93
CA LEU A 274 25.92 15.23 12.70
C LEU A 274 26.23 13.76 12.97
N ASP A 275 26.83 13.43 14.13
CA ASP A 275 27.06 12.04 14.56
C ASP A 275 25.76 11.22 14.62
N ALA A 276 24.66 11.83 15.09
CA ALA A 276 23.37 11.16 15.13
C ALA A 276 22.82 10.88 13.71
N VAL A 277 23.07 11.80 12.77
CA VAL A 277 22.72 11.60 11.35
C VAL A 277 23.55 10.47 10.76
N THR A 278 24.87 10.44 11.02
CA THR A 278 25.78 9.38 10.54
C THR A 278 25.31 8.00 11.01
N VAL A 279 25.07 7.82 12.31
CA VAL A 279 24.61 6.54 12.88
C VAL A 279 23.33 6.03 12.20
N SER A 280 22.37 6.93 11.95
CA SER A 280 21.13 6.56 11.27
C SER A 280 21.38 6.18 9.80
N VAL A 281 22.25 6.89 9.09
CA VAL A 281 22.63 6.57 7.71
C VAL A 281 23.34 5.22 7.62
N GLU A 282 24.28 4.93 8.53
CA GLU A 282 24.95 3.61 8.64
C GLU A 282 23.95 2.49 8.89
N GLY A 283 22.97 2.72 9.76
CA GLY A 283 21.87 1.79 10.00
C GLY A 283 21.07 1.48 8.71
N ALA A 284 20.81 2.49 7.89
CA ALA A 284 20.14 2.31 6.60
C ALA A 284 21.01 1.48 5.62
N VAL A 285 22.31 1.77 5.52
CA VAL A 285 23.26 1.02 4.69
C VAL A 285 23.31 -0.45 5.12
N SER A 286 23.38 -0.72 6.42
CA SER A 286 23.38 -2.07 6.98
C SER A 286 22.13 -2.86 6.60
N ALA A 287 20.95 -2.23 6.70
CA ALA A 287 19.69 -2.85 6.30
C ALA A 287 19.63 -3.14 4.79
N LEU A 288 20.21 -2.28 3.94
CA LEU A 288 20.27 -2.49 2.49
C LEU A 288 21.23 -3.63 2.11
N LEU A 289 22.32 -3.83 2.84
CA LEU A 289 23.21 -4.99 2.65
C LEU A 289 22.47 -6.31 2.93
N GLU A 290 21.67 -6.36 4.01
CA GLU A 290 20.83 -7.53 4.28
C GLU A 290 19.81 -7.80 3.19
N LEU A 291 19.29 -6.75 2.53
CA LEU A 291 18.31 -6.86 1.47
C LEU A 291 18.89 -7.54 0.24
N THR A 292 20.13 -7.23 -0.13
CA THR A 292 20.87 -7.89 -1.24
C THR A 292 21.35 -9.29 -0.88
N GLY A 293 21.20 -9.73 0.39
CA GLY A 293 21.66 -11.02 0.87
C GLY A 293 23.12 -11.00 1.32
N GLU A 294 23.75 -9.85 1.33
CA GLU A 294 25.03 -9.63 1.97
C GLU A 294 24.84 -9.65 3.50
N ARG A 295 25.74 -10.33 4.22
CA ARG A 295 25.71 -10.26 5.67
C ARG A 295 26.25 -8.91 6.10
N ALA A 296 25.40 -8.07 6.68
CA ALA A 296 25.82 -6.85 7.35
C ALA A 296 26.60 -7.21 8.61
N THR A 297 27.83 -7.66 8.43
CA THR A 297 28.81 -7.74 9.53
C THR A 297 29.52 -6.39 9.60
N GLU A 298 29.92 -6.00 10.81
CA GLU A 298 30.70 -4.78 11.03
C GLU A 298 31.86 -4.64 10.02
N ALA A 299 32.54 -5.75 9.72
CA ALA A 299 33.62 -5.80 8.73
C ALA A 299 33.17 -5.49 7.28
N VAL A 300 31.93 -5.87 6.88
CA VAL A 300 31.39 -5.58 5.54
C VAL A 300 30.94 -4.12 5.47
N VAL A 301 30.34 -3.62 6.53
CA VAL A 301 29.95 -2.20 6.66
C VAL A 301 31.22 -1.33 6.59
N ASP A 302 32.24 -1.64 7.39
CA ASP A 302 33.54 -0.95 7.37
C ASP A 302 34.20 -1.01 5.99
N GLN A 303 34.12 -2.16 5.31
CA GLN A 303 34.67 -2.30 3.96
C GLN A 303 33.94 -1.44 2.92
N VAL A 304 32.63 -1.31 3.04
CA VAL A 304 31.82 -0.43 2.15
C VAL A 304 32.22 1.02 2.37
N PHE A 305 32.31 1.47 3.63
CA PHE A 305 32.74 2.82 3.95
C PHE A 305 34.20 3.09 3.57
N ALA A 306 35.10 2.14 3.78
CA ALA A 306 36.50 2.26 3.36
C ALA A 306 36.71 2.44 1.86
N GLN A 307 35.83 1.89 1.02
CA GLN A 307 35.89 2.09 -0.45
C GLN A 307 35.60 3.54 -0.84
N PHE A 308 34.82 4.27 -0.07
CA PHE A 308 34.45 5.65 -0.31
C PHE A 308 35.36 6.66 0.39
N CYS A 309 35.96 6.28 1.52
CA CYS A 309 36.96 7.11 2.21
C CYS A 309 38.34 7.14 1.53
N VAL A 310 38.67 6.23 0.59
CA VAL A 310 39.96 6.17 -0.12
C VAL A 310 39.88 6.89 -1.47
N GLY A 311 39.40 8.10 -1.48
CA GLY A 311 39.47 9.06 -2.60
C GLY A 311 40.51 10.13 -2.32
N LYS A 312 41.70 9.76 -1.83
CA LYS A 312 42.89 10.64 -1.74
C LYS A 312 43.81 10.43 -2.92
#